data_a867652a38392e5c8cbb4721d9e773a0
#
_entry.id   a867652a38392e5c8cbb4721d9e773a0
#
_cell.length_a   1.000
_cell.length_b   1.000
_cell.length_c   1.000
_cell.angle_alpha   90.00
_cell.angle_beta   90.00
_cell.angle_gamma   90.00
#
_symmetry.space_group_name_H-M   'P 1'
#
loop_
_entity.id
_entity.type
_entity.pdbx_description
1 polymer ?
#
loop_
_entity_poly.entity_id
_entity_poly.type
_entity_poly.pdbx_seq_one_letter_code
_entity_poly.pdbx_strand_id
1 'polypeptide(L)'
;MFFNKNKQLLDTENKLSELQRQLDSISRNVAEIRFRPDGSVIYASNIFLEMLGYKLEEIAGQHHRIFCEKNYANTADYSRFWQKLADGHLQSGLFRRLRKDGNLVLIEATYIPVQNQDGKVIEIIKIGSDVTQRENELLSLRAVHAAISRSMAEIEFTPNGDILHANENFLRAMGYRLSDIKGRHHRMFCFDNFYQENPNFWQSLKGGTFFSGQFERKTASGETIYLEATYNPVIDEAGQVVKVLKFATDVSSQKHK
;
A
#
# COMPACT_ATOMS: atom_id res chain seq x y z
N MET A 1 -32.95 8.50 -52.29
CA MET A 1 -33.15 7.90 -50.93
C MET A 1 -32.19 6.75 -50.63
N PHE A 2 -31.94 5.82 -51.54
CA PHE A 2 -31.03 4.66 -51.37
C PHE A 2 -29.55 5.05 -51.14
N PHE A 3 -29.01 6.04 -51.84
CA PHE A 3 -27.61 6.49 -51.72
C PHE A 3 -27.27 7.02 -50.33
N ASN A 4 -28.18 7.69 -49.64
CA ASN A 4 -27.95 8.26 -48.31
C ASN A 4 -27.96 7.19 -47.23
N LYS A 5 -28.77 6.13 -47.41
CA LYS A 5 -28.86 4.99 -46.50
C LYS A 5 -27.61 4.13 -46.55
N ASN A 6 -27.02 3.90 -47.73
CA ASN A 6 -25.80 3.15 -47.91
C ASN A 6 -24.57 3.91 -47.31
N LYS A 7 -24.54 5.25 -47.46
CA LYS A 7 -23.48 6.06 -46.83
C LYS A 7 -23.56 6.02 -45.31
N GLN A 8 -24.74 6.12 -44.72
CA GLN A 8 -24.94 6.01 -43.28
C GLN A 8 -24.56 4.62 -42.72
N LEU A 9 -24.87 3.55 -43.44
CA LEU A 9 -24.49 2.19 -43.10
C LEU A 9 -22.96 2.05 -43.08
N LEU A 10 -22.28 2.52 -44.14
CA LEU A 10 -20.83 2.44 -44.25
C LEU A 10 -20.12 3.28 -43.15
N ASP A 11 -20.62 4.46 -42.82
CA ASP A 11 -20.09 5.31 -41.75
C ASP A 11 -20.29 4.63 -40.39
N THR A 12 -21.41 3.94 -40.17
CA THR A 12 -21.67 3.18 -38.95
C THR A 12 -20.74 1.96 -38.79
N GLU A 13 -20.54 1.20 -39.87
CA GLU A 13 -19.63 0.05 -39.93
C GLU A 13 -18.18 0.49 -39.68
N ASN A 14 -17.74 1.59 -40.28
CA ASN A 14 -16.41 2.16 -40.07
C ASN A 14 -16.18 2.55 -38.59
N LYS A 15 -17.17 3.24 -38.02
CA LYS A 15 -17.12 3.64 -36.60
C LYS A 15 -17.09 2.44 -35.64
N LEU A 16 -17.90 1.41 -35.94
CA LEU A 16 -17.92 0.19 -35.19
C LEU A 16 -16.56 -0.53 -35.25
N SER A 17 -15.97 -0.63 -36.45
CA SER A 17 -14.64 -1.21 -36.64
C SER A 17 -13.53 -0.42 -35.93
N GLU A 18 -13.64 0.92 -35.88
CA GLU A 18 -12.69 1.74 -35.11
C GLU A 18 -12.82 1.52 -33.60
N LEU A 19 -14.03 1.52 -33.06
CA LEU A 19 -14.29 1.23 -31.65
C LEU A 19 -13.80 -0.16 -31.26
N GLN A 20 -14.02 -1.16 -32.13
CA GLN A 20 -13.53 -2.51 -31.90
C GLN A 20 -12.00 -2.54 -31.79
N ARG A 21 -11.28 -1.88 -32.71
CA ARG A 21 -9.82 -1.77 -32.67
C ARG A 21 -9.30 -1.08 -31.41
N GLN A 22 -10.00 -0.03 -30.94
CA GLN A 22 -9.64 0.66 -29.70
C GLN A 22 -9.81 -0.27 -28.49
N LEU A 23 -10.93 -0.99 -28.38
CA LEU A 23 -11.19 -1.95 -27.33
C LEU A 23 -10.16 -3.09 -27.34
N ASP A 24 -9.86 -3.65 -28.52
CA ASP A 24 -8.85 -4.70 -28.67
C ASP A 24 -7.46 -4.23 -28.26
N SER A 25 -7.13 -2.96 -28.54
CA SER A 25 -5.86 -2.36 -28.13
C SER A 25 -5.77 -2.23 -26.62
N ILE A 26 -6.84 -1.82 -25.95
CA ILE A 26 -6.88 -1.76 -24.47
C ILE A 26 -6.75 -3.18 -23.89
N SER A 27 -7.57 -4.10 -24.36
CA SER A 27 -7.64 -5.48 -23.87
C SER A 27 -6.31 -6.23 -23.99
N ARG A 28 -5.49 -5.92 -25.03
CA ARG A 28 -4.16 -6.52 -25.21
C ARG A 28 -3.10 -5.99 -24.22
N ASN A 29 -3.33 -4.82 -23.62
CA ASN A 29 -2.35 -4.13 -22.79
C ASN A 29 -2.71 -4.12 -21.30
N VAL A 30 -3.79 -4.80 -20.90
CA VAL A 30 -4.21 -4.92 -19.50
C VAL A 30 -4.51 -6.39 -19.16
N ALA A 31 -4.36 -6.74 -17.87
CA ALA A 31 -4.85 -8.04 -17.40
C ALA A 31 -6.37 -7.98 -17.26
N GLU A 32 -7.06 -8.46 -18.29
CA GLU A 32 -8.52 -8.46 -18.41
C GLU A 32 -9.06 -9.89 -18.43
N ILE A 33 -10.16 -10.11 -17.73
CA ILE A 33 -10.98 -11.32 -17.85
C ILE A 33 -12.45 -10.94 -17.82
N ARG A 34 -13.27 -11.63 -18.63
CA ARG A 34 -14.70 -11.39 -18.77
C ARG A 34 -15.49 -12.61 -18.32
N PHE A 35 -16.60 -12.35 -17.68
CA PHE A 35 -17.51 -13.36 -17.14
C PHE A 35 -18.94 -13.08 -17.57
N ARG A 36 -19.73 -14.16 -17.65
CA ARG A 36 -21.20 -14.05 -17.59
C ARG A 36 -21.62 -13.60 -16.19
N PRO A 37 -22.87 -13.10 -16.03
CA PRO A 37 -23.38 -12.70 -14.71
C PRO A 37 -23.38 -13.83 -13.66
N ASP A 38 -23.37 -15.09 -14.10
CA ASP A 38 -23.26 -16.27 -13.23
C ASP A 38 -21.81 -16.58 -12.77
N GLY A 39 -20.83 -15.81 -13.25
CA GLY A 39 -19.41 -15.98 -12.92
C GLY A 39 -18.66 -16.95 -13.83
N SER A 40 -19.25 -17.46 -14.92
CA SER A 40 -18.54 -18.31 -15.88
C SER A 40 -17.67 -17.46 -16.83
N VAL A 41 -16.44 -17.91 -17.09
CA VAL A 41 -15.44 -17.20 -17.91
C VAL A 41 -15.85 -17.21 -19.38
N ILE A 42 -15.82 -16.05 -20.03
CA ILE A 42 -16.05 -15.86 -21.46
C ILE A 42 -14.72 -15.66 -22.20
N TYR A 43 -13.87 -14.81 -21.66
CA TYR A 43 -12.63 -14.34 -22.28
C TYR A 43 -11.59 -13.99 -21.23
N ALA A 44 -10.31 -14.12 -21.58
CA ALA A 44 -9.20 -13.57 -20.81
C ALA A 44 -8.09 -13.11 -21.76
N SER A 45 -7.46 -11.97 -21.43
CA SER A 45 -6.30 -11.46 -22.16
C SER A 45 -5.05 -12.31 -21.87
N ASN A 46 -4.08 -12.28 -22.80
CA ASN A 46 -2.82 -12.99 -22.60
C ASN A 46 -2.11 -12.58 -21.31
N ILE A 47 -2.13 -11.30 -20.96
CA ILE A 47 -1.54 -10.78 -19.71
C ILE A 47 -2.21 -11.42 -18.49
N PHE A 48 -3.54 -11.57 -18.50
CA PHE A 48 -4.25 -12.24 -17.40
C PHE A 48 -3.91 -13.74 -17.34
N LEU A 49 -3.85 -14.41 -18.49
CA LEU A 49 -3.52 -15.83 -18.58
C LEU A 49 -2.10 -16.11 -18.09
N GLU A 50 -1.13 -15.31 -18.50
CA GLU A 50 0.27 -15.39 -18.03
C GLU A 50 0.38 -15.12 -16.52
N MET A 51 -0.31 -14.07 -16.03
CA MET A 51 -0.34 -13.74 -14.61
C MET A 51 -0.83 -14.89 -13.74
N LEU A 52 -1.84 -15.64 -14.18
CA LEU A 52 -2.39 -16.77 -13.40
C LEU A 52 -1.85 -18.16 -13.82
N GLY A 53 -1.09 -18.23 -14.92
CA GLY A 53 -0.49 -19.49 -15.40
C GLY A 53 -1.45 -20.43 -16.08
N TYR A 54 -2.55 -19.93 -16.64
CA TYR A 54 -3.55 -20.72 -17.37
C TYR A 54 -3.50 -20.47 -18.87
N LYS A 55 -4.04 -21.42 -19.63
CA LYS A 55 -4.43 -21.22 -21.02
C LYS A 55 -5.94 -20.95 -21.09
N LEU A 56 -6.38 -20.22 -22.11
CA LEU A 56 -7.79 -19.84 -22.25
C LEU A 56 -8.70 -21.09 -22.33
N GLU A 57 -8.30 -22.12 -23.06
CA GLU A 57 -9.05 -23.37 -23.20
C GLU A 57 -9.27 -24.12 -21.86
N GLU A 58 -8.41 -23.88 -20.87
CA GLU A 58 -8.51 -24.50 -19.54
C GLU A 58 -9.55 -23.80 -18.64
N ILE A 59 -9.80 -22.52 -18.88
CA ILE A 59 -10.67 -21.70 -18.01
C ILE A 59 -11.96 -21.25 -18.69
N ALA A 60 -12.06 -21.29 -20.02
CA ALA A 60 -13.26 -20.92 -20.74
C ALA A 60 -14.46 -21.76 -20.29
N GLY A 61 -15.57 -21.10 -19.93
CA GLY A 61 -16.76 -21.73 -19.36
C GLY A 61 -16.62 -22.18 -17.89
N GLN A 62 -15.42 -22.17 -17.31
CA GLN A 62 -15.25 -22.47 -15.88
C GLN A 62 -15.74 -21.28 -15.03
N HIS A 63 -16.22 -21.57 -13.82
CA HIS A 63 -16.65 -20.52 -12.90
C HIS A 63 -15.44 -19.86 -12.23
N HIS A 64 -15.49 -18.55 -12.01
CA HIS A 64 -14.47 -17.74 -11.32
C HIS A 64 -13.89 -18.36 -10.04
N ARG A 65 -14.65 -19.23 -9.35
CA ARG A 65 -14.20 -19.91 -8.12
C ARG A 65 -12.92 -20.71 -8.28
N ILE A 66 -12.54 -21.10 -9.50
CA ILE A 66 -11.27 -21.81 -9.77
C ILE A 66 -10.04 -20.98 -9.38
N PHE A 67 -10.16 -19.66 -9.37
CA PHE A 67 -9.11 -18.74 -8.97
C PHE A 67 -9.14 -18.41 -7.48
N CYS A 68 -10.05 -19.00 -6.70
CA CYS A 68 -10.25 -18.67 -5.30
C CYS A 68 -9.84 -19.81 -4.37
N GLU A 69 -9.39 -19.45 -3.16
CA GLU A 69 -9.23 -20.42 -2.08
C GLU A 69 -10.59 -21.07 -1.78
N LYS A 70 -10.63 -22.40 -1.60
CA LYS A 70 -11.87 -23.15 -1.38
C LYS A 70 -12.70 -22.62 -0.21
N ASN A 71 -12.02 -22.21 0.87
CA ASN A 71 -12.70 -21.68 2.05
C ASN A 71 -13.45 -20.39 1.71
N TYR A 72 -12.87 -19.49 0.92
CA TYR A 72 -13.53 -18.25 0.50
C TYR A 72 -14.66 -18.52 -0.50
N ALA A 73 -14.43 -19.36 -1.51
CA ALA A 73 -15.40 -19.65 -2.56
C ALA A 73 -16.72 -20.27 -2.06
N ASN A 74 -16.74 -20.81 -0.85
CA ASN A 74 -17.91 -21.42 -0.21
C ASN A 74 -18.59 -20.50 0.83
N THR A 75 -18.16 -19.23 0.95
CA THR A 75 -18.75 -18.30 1.91
C THR A 75 -19.98 -17.58 1.35
N ALA A 76 -20.83 -17.09 2.26
CA ALA A 76 -21.93 -16.19 1.92
C ALA A 76 -21.43 -14.85 1.33
N ASP A 77 -20.21 -14.42 1.71
CA ASP A 77 -19.59 -13.21 1.17
C ASP A 77 -19.25 -13.33 -0.30
N TYR A 78 -18.77 -14.51 -0.72
CA TYR A 78 -18.53 -14.80 -2.13
C TYR A 78 -19.81 -14.80 -2.95
N SER A 79 -20.88 -15.39 -2.40
CA SER A 79 -22.20 -15.38 -3.07
C SER A 79 -22.76 -13.97 -3.18
N ARG A 80 -22.65 -13.15 -2.11
CA ARG A 80 -23.07 -11.74 -2.12
C ARG A 80 -22.25 -10.89 -3.07
N PHE A 81 -20.96 -11.18 -3.23
CA PHE A 81 -20.10 -10.50 -4.18
C PHE A 81 -20.63 -10.66 -5.62
N TRP A 82 -20.94 -11.88 -6.04
CA TRP A 82 -21.49 -12.16 -7.38
C TRP A 82 -22.90 -11.59 -7.55
N GLN A 83 -23.73 -11.65 -6.50
CA GLN A 83 -25.07 -11.04 -6.54
C GLN A 83 -25.01 -9.54 -6.77
N LYS A 84 -24.13 -8.81 -6.05
CA LYS A 84 -23.92 -7.37 -6.27
C LYS A 84 -23.49 -7.05 -7.71
N LEU A 85 -22.60 -7.85 -8.28
CA LEU A 85 -22.18 -7.70 -9.67
C LEU A 85 -23.35 -7.94 -10.64
N ALA A 86 -24.15 -8.99 -10.41
CA ALA A 86 -25.33 -9.28 -11.22
C ALA A 86 -26.41 -8.17 -11.11
N ASP A 87 -26.49 -7.50 -9.96
CA ASP A 87 -27.38 -6.35 -9.72
C ASP A 87 -26.82 -5.02 -10.27
N GLY A 88 -25.66 -5.04 -10.94
CA GLY A 88 -25.05 -3.87 -11.58
C GLY A 88 -24.12 -3.04 -10.67
N HIS A 89 -23.75 -3.55 -9.50
CA HIS A 89 -22.87 -2.84 -8.58
C HIS A 89 -21.40 -3.20 -8.82
N LEU A 90 -20.60 -2.22 -9.22
CA LEU A 90 -19.15 -2.33 -9.37
C LEU A 90 -18.50 -2.77 -8.05
N GLN A 91 -17.50 -3.64 -8.14
CA GLN A 91 -16.68 -4.08 -7.00
C GLN A 91 -15.21 -3.81 -7.29
N SER A 92 -14.51 -3.12 -6.39
CA SER A 92 -13.07 -2.87 -6.51
C SER A 92 -12.34 -3.13 -5.20
N GLY A 93 -11.06 -3.45 -5.28
CA GLY A 93 -10.23 -3.68 -4.12
C GLY A 93 -9.07 -4.62 -4.38
N LEU A 94 -8.47 -5.08 -3.29
CA LEU A 94 -7.39 -6.05 -3.29
C LEU A 94 -7.97 -7.46 -3.10
N PHE A 95 -7.70 -8.35 -4.04
CA PHE A 95 -8.26 -9.70 -4.07
C PHE A 95 -7.16 -10.75 -4.01
N ARG A 96 -7.30 -11.69 -3.07
CA ARG A 96 -6.45 -12.89 -2.99
C ARG A 96 -6.96 -13.91 -4.01
N ARG A 97 -6.08 -14.39 -4.88
CA ARG A 97 -6.41 -15.41 -5.89
C ARG A 97 -5.33 -16.48 -5.93
N LEU A 98 -5.65 -17.61 -6.52
CA LEU A 98 -4.71 -18.71 -6.72
C LEU A 98 -4.32 -18.79 -8.19
N ARG A 99 -3.03 -18.93 -8.43
CA ARG A 99 -2.48 -19.32 -9.73
C ARG A 99 -2.75 -20.81 -9.97
N LYS A 100 -2.54 -21.27 -11.20
CA LYS A 100 -2.67 -22.68 -11.58
C LYS A 100 -1.77 -23.61 -10.75
N ASP A 101 -0.58 -23.16 -10.38
CA ASP A 101 0.37 -23.89 -9.54
C ASP A 101 0.02 -23.91 -8.03
N GLY A 102 -1.10 -23.28 -7.65
CA GLY A 102 -1.55 -23.15 -6.27
C GLY A 102 -0.95 -21.98 -5.49
N ASN A 103 0.00 -21.24 -6.05
CA ASN A 103 0.58 -20.09 -5.41
C ASN A 103 -0.41 -18.93 -5.30
N LEU A 104 -0.33 -18.20 -4.20
CA LEU A 104 -1.14 -17.01 -3.95
C LEU A 104 -0.68 -15.85 -4.84
N VAL A 105 -1.64 -15.13 -5.41
CA VAL A 105 -1.44 -13.85 -6.08
C VAL A 105 -2.39 -12.81 -5.47
N LEU A 106 -1.88 -11.60 -5.24
CA LEU A 106 -2.67 -10.45 -4.81
C LEU A 106 -2.95 -9.58 -6.04
N ILE A 107 -4.22 -9.43 -6.37
CA ILE A 107 -4.65 -8.66 -7.55
C ILE A 107 -5.42 -7.44 -7.07
N GLU A 108 -4.90 -6.26 -7.34
CA GLU A 108 -5.67 -5.03 -7.24
C GLU A 108 -6.55 -4.94 -8.50
N ALA A 109 -7.86 -5.00 -8.33
CA ALA A 109 -8.78 -5.17 -9.45
C ALA A 109 -10.09 -4.44 -9.28
N THR A 110 -10.73 -4.18 -10.44
CA THR A 110 -12.10 -3.67 -10.53
C THR A 110 -12.92 -4.62 -11.39
N TYR A 111 -14.07 -5.04 -10.90
CA TYR A 111 -15.09 -5.81 -11.61
C TYR A 111 -16.21 -4.85 -12.03
N ILE A 112 -16.43 -4.74 -13.33
CA ILE A 112 -17.31 -3.74 -13.96
C ILE A 112 -18.47 -4.48 -14.60
N PRO A 113 -19.72 -4.39 -14.07
CA PRO A 113 -20.91 -4.91 -14.73
C PRO A 113 -21.23 -4.11 -16.00
N VAL A 114 -21.41 -4.81 -17.12
CA VAL A 114 -21.86 -4.23 -18.39
C VAL A 114 -23.34 -4.52 -18.54
N GLN A 115 -24.14 -3.48 -18.74
CA GLN A 115 -25.59 -3.56 -18.88
C GLN A 115 -26.02 -3.38 -20.34
N ASN A 116 -27.08 -4.05 -20.75
CA ASN A 116 -27.78 -3.78 -22.01
C ASN A 116 -28.69 -2.56 -21.90
N GLN A 117 -29.41 -2.23 -22.98
CA GLN A 117 -30.32 -1.09 -23.04
C GLN A 117 -31.47 -1.16 -22.03
N ASP A 118 -31.83 -2.36 -21.58
CA ASP A 118 -32.90 -2.59 -20.59
C ASP A 118 -32.37 -2.54 -19.14
N GLY A 119 -31.08 -2.21 -18.92
CA GLY A 119 -30.45 -2.16 -17.61
C GLY A 119 -30.06 -3.52 -17.04
N LYS A 120 -30.21 -4.62 -17.80
CA LYS A 120 -29.82 -5.95 -17.37
C LYS A 120 -28.33 -6.17 -17.56
N VAL A 121 -27.65 -6.68 -16.53
CA VAL A 121 -26.25 -7.06 -16.63
C VAL A 121 -26.11 -8.27 -17.58
N ILE A 122 -25.29 -8.12 -18.60
CA ILE A 122 -25.02 -9.14 -19.65
C ILE A 122 -23.60 -9.68 -19.57
N GLU A 123 -22.69 -8.95 -18.99
CA GLU A 123 -21.27 -9.29 -18.88
C GLU A 123 -20.65 -8.59 -17.67
N ILE A 124 -19.59 -9.17 -17.11
CA ILE A 124 -18.77 -8.57 -16.07
C ILE A 124 -17.34 -8.55 -16.57
N ILE A 125 -16.74 -7.38 -16.70
CA ILE A 125 -15.35 -7.18 -17.09
C ILE A 125 -14.53 -6.96 -15.81
N LYS A 126 -13.49 -7.77 -15.60
CA LYS A 126 -12.51 -7.55 -14.55
C LYS A 126 -11.21 -7.06 -15.18
N ILE A 127 -10.70 -5.95 -14.67
CA ILE A 127 -9.36 -5.44 -14.97
C ILE A 127 -8.58 -5.39 -13.67
N GLY A 128 -7.32 -5.82 -13.69
CA GLY A 128 -6.50 -5.81 -12.49
C GLY A 128 -5.01 -5.89 -12.76
N SER A 129 -4.24 -5.71 -11.70
CA SER A 129 -2.77 -5.81 -11.72
C SER A 129 -2.28 -6.70 -10.59
N ASP A 130 -1.25 -7.50 -10.86
CA ASP A 130 -0.54 -8.25 -9.84
C ASP A 130 0.27 -7.28 -8.97
N VAL A 131 -0.08 -7.18 -7.70
CA VAL A 131 0.60 -6.34 -6.72
C VAL A 131 1.29 -7.17 -5.63
N THR A 132 1.45 -8.48 -5.86
CA THR A 132 2.00 -9.43 -4.88
C THR A 132 3.37 -8.99 -4.38
N GLN A 133 4.26 -8.62 -5.29
CA GLN A 133 5.61 -8.18 -4.92
C GLN A 133 5.55 -6.90 -4.09
N ARG A 134 4.84 -5.87 -4.54
CA ARG A 134 4.67 -4.59 -3.83
C ARG A 134 4.12 -4.79 -2.41
N GLU A 135 3.07 -5.60 -2.26
CA GLU A 135 2.46 -5.86 -0.96
C GLU A 135 3.39 -6.65 -0.04
N ASN A 136 4.12 -7.64 -0.57
CA ASN A 136 5.10 -8.40 0.21
C ASN A 136 6.28 -7.53 0.67
N GLU A 137 6.77 -6.63 -0.17
CA GLU A 137 7.81 -5.66 0.20
C GLU A 137 7.32 -4.72 1.31
N LEU A 138 6.10 -4.18 1.20
CA LEU A 138 5.49 -3.35 2.24
C LEU A 138 5.31 -4.10 3.57
N LEU A 139 4.87 -5.37 3.51
CA LEU A 139 4.74 -6.22 4.70
C LEU A 139 6.11 -6.50 5.35
N SER A 140 7.13 -6.76 4.54
CA SER A 140 8.49 -6.98 5.01
C SER A 140 9.05 -5.73 5.71
N LEU A 141 8.92 -4.55 5.09
CA LEU A 141 9.34 -3.28 5.69
C LEU A 141 8.62 -2.99 7.02
N ARG A 142 7.31 -3.21 7.07
CA ARG A 142 6.53 -3.06 8.32
C ARG A 142 6.98 -4.04 9.40
N ALA A 143 7.30 -5.28 9.03
CA ALA A 143 7.78 -6.29 9.98
C ALA A 143 9.16 -5.94 10.55
N VAL A 144 10.07 -5.45 9.70
CA VAL A 144 11.41 -4.97 10.13
C VAL A 144 11.26 -3.77 11.06
N HIS A 145 10.47 -2.77 10.69
CA HIS A 145 10.21 -1.61 11.55
C HIS A 145 9.61 -2.01 12.89
N ALA A 146 8.61 -2.91 12.90
CA ALA A 146 8.01 -3.40 14.14
C ALA A 146 9.01 -4.17 15.02
N ALA A 147 9.97 -4.90 14.43
CA ALA A 147 11.03 -5.59 15.18
C ALA A 147 11.99 -4.59 15.83
N ILE A 148 12.44 -3.56 15.11
CA ILE A 148 13.29 -2.49 15.64
C ILE A 148 12.56 -1.75 16.77
N SER A 149 11.32 -1.33 16.54
CA SER A 149 10.50 -0.57 17.49
C SER A 149 10.20 -1.34 18.78
N ARG A 150 10.16 -2.69 18.74
CA ARG A 150 10.07 -3.52 19.95
C ARG A 150 11.36 -3.56 20.76
N SER A 151 12.51 -3.43 20.11
CA SER A 151 13.84 -3.62 20.73
C SER A 151 14.47 -2.32 21.21
N MET A 152 14.15 -1.20 20.58
CA MET A 152 14.78 0.11 20.79
C MET A 152 13.78 1.16 21.20
N ALA A 153 14.22 2.16 21.94
CA ALA A 153 13.48 3.40 22.13
C ALA A 153 13.49 4.18 20.81
N GLU A 154 12.30 4.59 20.33
CA GLU A 154 12.10 5.29 19.06
C GLU A 154 11.29 6.57 19.28
N ILE A 155 11.75 7.67 18.70
CA ILE A 155 11.03 8.94 18.67
C ILE A 155 11.22 9.65 17.34
N GLU A 156 10.14 10.22 16.81
CA GLU A 156 10.09 10.95 15.55
C GLU A 156 9.92 12.44 15.78
N PHE A 157 10.61 13.23 14.96
CA PHE A 157 10.57 14.70 15.00
C PHE A 157 10.28 15.28 13.62
N THR A 158 9.71 16.48 13.60
CA THR A 158 9.77 17.35 12.42
C THR A 158 11.23 17.71 12.11
N PRO A 159 11.55 18.20 10.90
CA PRO A 159 12.89 18.70 10.58
C PRO A 159 13.36 19.84 11.48
N ASN A 160 12.46 20.49 12.20
CA ASN A 160 12.77 21.57 13.14
C ASN A 160 12.89 21.10 14.60
N GLY A 161 12.63 19.80 14.88
CA GLY A 161 12.80 19.22 16.21
C GLY A 161 11.56 19.10 17.06
N ASP A 162 10.37 19.34 16.50
CA ASP A 162 9.12 19.14 17.21
C ASP A 162 8.72 17.66 17.18
N ILE A 163 8.25 17.12 18.30
CA ILE A 163 7.94 15.70 18.47
C ILE A 163 6.66 15.34 17.73
N LEU A 164 6.75 14.36 16.83
CA LEU A 164 5.61 13.80 16.09
C LEU A 164 5.04 12.56 16.76
N HIS A 165 5.92 11.64 17.15
CA HIS A 165 5.56 10.35 17.74
C HIS A 165 6.71 9.81 18.60
N ALA A 166 6.39 8.93 19.55
CA ALA A 166 7.36 8.13 20.29
C ALA A 166 6.74 6.75 20.62
N ASN A 167 7.57 5.69 20.62
CA ASN A 167 7.12 4.36 21.00
C ASN A 167 7.13 4.17 22.51
N GLU A 168 6.51 3.08 22.97
CA GLU A 168 6.39 2.76 24.40
C GLU A 168 7.76 2.60 25.10
N ASN A 169 8.79 2.11 24.39
CA ASN A 169 10.12 1.97 24.95
C ASN A 169 10.74 3.34 25.28
N PHE A 170 10.60 4.32 24.36
CA PHE A 170 11.05 5.69 24.60
C PHE A 170 10.27 6.32 25.75
N LEU A 171 8.94 6.22 25.73
CA LEU A 171 8.07 6.82 26.74
C LEU A 171 8.38 6.27 28.13
N ARG A 172 8.60 4.95 28.23
CA ARG A 172 8.97 4.29 29.48
C ARG A 172 10.36 4.71 29.98
N ALA A 173 11.37 4.73 29.09
CA ALA A 173 12.73 5.13 29.44
C ALA A 173 12.81 6.58 29.92
N MET A 174 12.04 7.47 29.28
CA MET A 174 12.04 8.90 29.58
C MET A 174 11.01 9.31 30.67
N GLY A 175 10.07 8.41 31.02
CA GLY A 175 9.06 8.68 32.04
C GLY A 175 7.92 9.61 31.61
N TYR A 176 7.66 9.75 30.31
CA TYR A 176 6.59 10.61 29.77
C TYR A 176 5.43 9.80 29.20
N ARG A 177 4.27 10.44 29.07
CA ARG A 177 3.18 9.98 28.21
C ARG A 177 3.29 10.71 26.86
N LEU A 178 2.85 10.08 25.77
CA LEU A 178 2.89 10.69 24.45
C LEU A 178 2.12 12.02 24.40
N SER A 179 0.97 12.11 25.09
CA SER A 179 0.18 13.34 25.19
C SER A 179 0.95 14.53 25.78
N ASP A 180 1.92 14.26 26.63
CA ASP A 180 2.66 15.30 27.37
C ASP A 180 3.82 15.88 26.53
N ILE A 181 4.27 15.15 25.52
CA ILE A 181 5.44 15.49 24.70
C ILE A 181 5.11 15.81 23.23
N LYS A 182 4.04 15.25 22.67
CA LYS A 182 3.68 15.47 21.27
C LYS A 182 3.49 16.95 20.95
N GLY A 183 4.13 17.42 19.87
CA GLY A 183 4.15 18.82 19.45
C GLY A 183 5.13 19.70 20.23
N ARG A 184 5.78 19.19 21.30
CA ARG A 184 6.84 19.91 21.99
C ARG A 184 8.17 19.70 21.27
N HIS A 185 9.08 20.66 21.48
CA HIS A 185 10.40 20.60 20.87
C HIS A 185 11.35 19.70 21.68
N HIS A 186 12.24 18.97 20.99
CA HIS A 186 13.29 18.11 21.53
C HIS A 186 14.06 18.71 22.72
N ARG A 187 14.18 20.05 22.77
CA ARG A 187 14.84 20.79 23.85
C ARG A 187 14.37 20.38 25.24
N MET A 188 13.13 19.94 25.39
CA MET A 188 12.59 19.51 26.70
C MET A 188 13.35 18.34 27.34
N PHE A 189 14.03 17.52 26.52
CA PHE A 189 14.84 16.40 26.98
C PHE A 189 16.31 16.77 27.21
N CYS A 190 16.72 17.99 26.91
CA CYS A 190 18.11 18.42 26.93
C CYS A 190 18.40 19.27 28.16
N PHE A 191 19.65 19.20 28.65
CA PHE A 191 20.20 20.18 29.56
C PHE A 191 20.60 21.46 28.80
N ASP A 192 20.70 22.58 29.49
CA ASP A 192 20.88 23.90 28.87
C ASP A 192 22.17 24.04 28.04
N ASN A 193 23.24 23.33 28.42
CA ASN A 193 24.51 23.31 27.71
C ASN A 193 24.44 22.64 26.32
N PHE A 194 23.52 21.70 26.12
CA PHE A 194 23.48 20.92 24.86
C PHE A 194 23.40 21.80 23.63
N TYR A 195 22.51 22.80 23.61
CA TYR A 195 22.34 23.68 22.45
C TYR A 195 23.37 24.81 22.39
N GLN A 196 24.08 25.10 23.50
CA GLN A 196 25.25 26.01 23.50
C GLN A 196 26.42 25.33 22.77
N GLU A 197 26.63 24.04 23.04
CA GLU A 197 27.67 23.22 22.41
C GLU A 197 27.30 22.79 20.97
N ASN A 198 26.00 22.66 20.65
CA ASN A 198 25.48 22.21 19.40
C ASN A 198 24.44 23.19 18.78
N PRO A 199 24.81 24.42 18.46
CA PRO A 199 23.86 25.46 18.05
C PRO A 199 23.15 25.16 16.73
N ASN A 200 23.79 24.40 15.85
CA ASN A 200 23.29 24.04 14.50
C ASN A 200 22.73 22.61 14.43
N PHE A 201 22.45 21.95 15.55
CA PHE A 201 22.06 20.54 15.59
C PHE A 201 20.87 20.22 14.65
N TRP A 202 19.76 20.94 14.79
CA TRP A 202 18.58 20.74 13.95
C TRP A 202 18.76 21.27 12.52
N GLN A 203 19.57 22.29 12.31
CA GLN A 203 19.89 22.78 10.97
C GLN A 203 20.69 21.73 10.17
N SER A 204 21.63 21.07 10.81
CA SER A 204 22.42 20.00 10.20
C SER A 204 21.55 18.77 9.87
N LEU A 205 20.66 18.37 10.79
CA LEU A 205 19.69 17.30 10.56
C LEU A 205 18.75 17.63 9.38
N LYS A 206 18.24 18.86 9.33
CA LYS A 206 17.41 19.37 8.23
C LYS A 206 18.18 19.39 6.89
N GLY A 207 19.51 19.55 6.96
CA GLY A 207 20.40 19.45 5.81
C GLY A 207 20.78 18.02 5.41
N GLY A 208 20.22 16.99 6.08
CA GLY A 208 20.47 15.60 5.78
C GLY A 208 21.65 14.97 6.52
N THR A 209 22.31 15.69 7.42
CA THR A 209 23.41 15.13 8.23
C THR A 209 22.82 14.28 9.36
N PHE A 210 23.25 13.00 9.46
CA PHE A 210 22.88 12.16 10.60
C PHE A 210 23.84 12.35 11.78
N PHE A 211 23.38 12.08 13.00
CA PHE A 211 24.21 12.07 14.18
C PHE A 211 24.12 10.73 14.91
N SER A 212 25.24 10.27 15.47
CA SER A 212 25.29 9.11 16.34
C SER A 212 26.23 9.38 17.52
N GLY A 213 25.94 8.77 18.67
CA GLY A 213 26.77 8.88 19.85
C GLY A 213 26.00 8.70 21.14
N GLN A 214 26.67 8.98 22.25
CA GLN A 214 26.05 8.99 23.58
C GLN A 214 25.55 10.39 23.91
N PHE A 215 24.31 10.46 24.35
CA PHE A 215 23.62 11.71 24.66
C PHE A 215 23.09 11.66 26.08
N GLU A 216 23.46 12.68 26.86
CA GLU A 216 22.89 12.91 28.17
C GLU A 216 21.52 13.59 28.02
N ARG A 217 20.49 13.04 28.65
CA ARG A 217 19.11 13.54 28.56
C ARG A 217 18.47 13.60 29.94
N LYS A 218 17.45 14.44 30.04
CA LYS A 218 16.65 14.66 31.23
C LYS A 218 15.30 13.96 31.12
N THR A 219 15.00 13.08 32.08
CA THR A 219 13.71 12.38 32.19
C THR A 219 12.60 13.29 32.70
N ALA A 220 11.36 12.79 32.76
CA ALA A 220 10.23 13.52 33.35
C ALA A 220 10.40 13.83 34.83
N SER A 221 11.13 12.98 35.59
CA SER A 221 11.47 13.21 36.98
C SER A 221 12.62 14.24 37.18
N GLY A 222 13.29 14.64 36.09
CA GLY A 222 14.46 15.50 36.14
C GLY A 222 15.77 14.74 36.29
N GLU A 223 15.75 13.42 36.37
CA GLU A 223 16.93 12.57 36.47
C GLU A 223 17.68 12.49 35.15
N THR A 224 18.98 12.27 35.24
CA THR A 224 19.85 12.06 34.07
C THR A 224 19.75 10.63 33.57
N ILE A 225 19.56 10.48 32.25
CA ILE A 225 19.66 9.22 31.51
C ILE A 225 20.72 9.35 30.41
N TYR A 226 21.51 8.31 30.19
CA TYR A 226 22.49 8.24 29.10
C TYR A 226 21.97 7.35 27.99
N LEU A 227 21.77 7.93 26.82
CA LEU A 227 21.25 7.24 25.65
C LEU A 227 22.35 7.10 24.60
N GLU A 228 22.68 5.88 24.23
CA GLU A 228 23.36 5.64 22.96
C GLU A 228 22.33 5.72 21.85
N ALA A 229 22.50 6.69 20.94
CA ALA A 229 21.44 7.03 20.00
C ALA A 229 21.95 7.47 18.63
N THR A 230 21.07 7.29 17.64
CA THR A 230 21.25 7.82 16.29
C THR A 230 20.07 8.71 15.93
N TYR A 231 20.33 9.83 15.25
CA TYR A 231 19.34 10.74 14.67
C TYR A 231 19.45 10.65 13.15
N ASN A 232 18.43 10.15 12.49
CA ASN A 232 18.43 9.77 11.08
C ASN A 232 17.41 10.66 10.33
N PRO A 233 17.87 11.60 9.47
CA PRO A 233 16.99 12.33 8.58
C PRO A 233 16.33 11.39 7.57
N VAL A 234 15.02 11.45 7.44
CA VAL A 234 14.24 10.75 6.41
C VAL A 234 13.98 11.72 5.27
N ILE A 235 14.41 11.34 4.07
CA ILE A 235 14.42 12.19 2.88
C ILE A 235 13.34 11.68 1.92
N ASP A 236 12.56 12.59 1.34
CA ASP A 236 11.57 12.27 0.31
C ASP A 236 12.18 12.18 -1.09
N GLU A 237 11.36 11.88 -2.10
CA GLU A 237 11.78 11.79 -3.50
C GLU A 237 12.30 13.11 -4.08
N ALA A 238 11.94 14.25 -3.49
CA ALA A 238 12.43 15.57 -3.87
C ALA A 238 13.76 15.95 -3.19
N GLY A 239 14.33 15.03 -2.37
CA GLY A 239 15.57 15.27 -1.62
C GLY A 239 15.41 16.15 -0.38
N GLN A 240 14.16 16.37 0.09
CA GLN A 240 13.87 17.16 1.27
C GLN A 240 13.75 16.29 2.52
N VAL A 241 14.31 16.71 3.63
CA VAL A 241 14.11 16.05 4.92
C VAL A 241 12.68 16.30 5.38
N VAL A 242 11.88 15.23 5.50
CA VAL A 242 10.46 15.28 5.90
C VAL A 242 10.27 14.99 7.39
N LYS A 243 11.17 14.23 7.99
CA LYS A 243 11.22 13.98 9.44
C LYS A 243 12.60 13.50 9.87
N VAL A 244 12.85 13.48 11.18
CA VAL A 244 14.03 12.88 11.78
C VAL A 244 13.59 11.76 12.69
N LEU A 245 14.17 10.56 12.49
CA LEU A 245 13.89 9.36 13.27
C LEU A 245 15.07 9.09 14.20
N LYS A 246 14.82 9.07 15.50
CA LYS A 246 15.82 8.73 16.50
C LYS A 246 15.57 7.34 17.05
N PHE A 247 16.62 6.51 17.02
CA PHE A 247 16.69 5.26 17.80
C PHE A 247 17.64 5.44 18.95
N ALA A 248 17.31 4.84 20.09
CA ALA A 248 18.12 4.96 21.29
C ALA A 248 18.07 3.70 22.16
N THR A 249 19.17 3.46 22.87
CA THR A 249 19.29 2.46 23.94
C THR A 249 19.76 3.14 25.21
N ASP A 250 19.14 2.82 26.35
CA ASP A 250 19.58 3.28 27.65
C ASP A 250 20.88 2.53 28.07
N VAL A 251 21.94 3.28 28.22
CA VAL A 251 23.27 2.80 28.66
C VAL A 251 23.68 3.34 30.03
N SER A 252 22.75 3.87 30.82
CA SER A 252 23.01 4.47 32.13
C SER A 252 23.68 3.47 33.09
N SER A 253 23.31 2.19 33.05
CA SER A 253 23.91 1.14 33.89
C SER A 253 25.37 0.84 33.58
N GLN A 254 25.87 1.21 32.40
CA GLN A 254 27.26 1.01 31.98
C GLN A 254 28.21 2.11 32.49
N LYS A 255 27.67 3.29 32.86
CA LYS A 255 28.47 4.42 33.36
C LYS A 255 28.70 4.42 34.85
N HIS A 256 28.05 3.51 35.59
CA HIS A 256 28.22 3.37 37.04
C HIS A 256 29.18 2.21 37.43
N LYS A 257 29.93 1.67 36.48
CA LYS A 257 31.06 0.77 36.68
C LYS A 257 32.37 1.50 36.39
#